data_9d5fc6681dec7de81ce8487ef2ce264a
#
_entry.id   9d5fc6681dec7de81ce8487ef2ce264a
#
_cell.length_a   1.000
_cell.length_b   1.000
_cell.length_c   1.000
_cell.angle_alpha   90.00
_cell.angle_beta   90.00
_cell.angle_gamma   90.00
#
_symmetry.space_group_name_H-M   'P 1'
#
loop_
_entity.id
_entity.type
_entity.pdbx_description
1 polymer ?
#
loop_
_entity_poly.entity_id
_entity_poly.type
_entity_poly.pdbx_seq_one_letter_code
_entity_poly.pdbx_strand_id
1 'polypeptide(L)'
;LNDVVTMINKLMTSNASTEAVVIVNTYNILDVVCGDPGTTLVTIPQDAYITEISTYHWCDKGQPAGTHSLYNINTGVTYGPFSGTIDFRFWVSYPNTYVPAGNYEVVDSESSTWSHTNNGGFVLIKGIVCY
;
A
#
# COMPACT_ATOMS: atom_id res chain seq x y z
N LEU A 1 10.34 -16.05 -4.40
CA LEU A 1 11.06 -16.69 -3.28
C LEU A 1 12.50 -16.18 -3.19
N ASN A 2 13.21 -16.14 -4.33
CA ASN A 2 14.59 -15.66 -4.35
C ASN A 2 14.67 -14.18 -3.95
N ASP A 3 13.69 -13.36 -4.30
CA ASP A 3 13.66 -11.93 -3.96
C ASP A 3 13.53 -11.72 -2.45
N VAL A 4 12.74 -12.57 -1.78
CA VAL A 4 12.58 -12.51 -0.32
C VAL A 4 13.89 -12.89 0.35
N VAL A 5 14.56 -13.94 -0.11
CA VAL A 5 15.85 -14.39 0.44
C VAL A 5 16.91 -13.32 0.23
N THR A 6 16.98 -12.70 -0.95
CA THR A 6 17.91 -11.62 -1.25
C THR A 6 17.69 -10.43 -0.30
N MET A 7 16.45 -10.04 -0.08
CA MET A 7 16.13 -8.94 0.82
C MET A 7 16.51 -9.25 2.26
N ILE A 8 16.22 -10.45 2.75
CA ILE A 8 16.60 -10.87 4.10
C ILE A 8 18.12 -10.82 4.25
N ASN A 9 18.88 -11.29 3.28
CA ASN A 9 20.33 -11.25 3.30
C ASN A 9 20.86 -9.81 3.36
N LYS A 10 20.28 -8.89 2.60
CA LYS A 10 20.66 -7.48 2.68
C LYS A 10 20.41 -6.88 4.05
N LEU A 11 19.25 -7.17 4.66
CA LEU A 11 18.93 -6.69 6.01
C LEU A 11 19.91 -7.23 7.05
N MET A 12 20.35 -8.47 6.91
CA MET A 12 21.28 -9.10 7.85
C MET A 12 22.71 -8.61 7.69
N THR A 13 23.12 -8.24 6.48
CA THR A 13 24.51 -7.90 6.19
C THR A 13 24.81 -6.40 6.19
N SER A 14 23.79 -5.56 5.98
CA SER A 14 23.96 -4.11 5.81
C SER A 14 23.73 -3.30 7.08
N ASN A 15 23.40 -3.94 8.20
CA ASN A 15 22.99 -3.27 9.45
C ASN A 15 21.79 -2.33 9.24
N ALA A 16 20.98 -2.56 8.20
CA ALA A 16 19.78 -1.78 7.94
C ALA A 16 18.76 -2.00 9.06
N SER A 17 17.96 -0.97 9.34
CA SER A 17 16.86 -1.10 10.28
C SER A 17 15.88 -2.18 9.80
N THR A 18 15.42 -3.03 10.73
CA THR A 18 14.35 -4.00 10.47
C THR A 18 12.98 -3.46 10.87
N GLU A 19 12.91 -2.22 11.33
CA GLU A 19 11.62 -1.60 11.66
C GLU A 19 10.88 -1.14 10.42
N ALA A 20 9.56 -1.34 10.43
CA ALA A 20 8.71 -0.81 9.39
C ALA A 20 8.64 0.72 9.49
N VAL A 21 8.77 1.38 8.36
CA VAL A 21 8.67 2.82 8.25
C VAL A 21 7.57 3.17 7.24
N VAL A 22 7.08 4.40 7.30
CA VAL A 22 6.14 4.90 6.29
C VAL A 22 6.89 5.15 5.00
N ILE A 23 6.48 4.47 3.94
CA ILE A 23 7.06 4.59 2.60
C ILE A 23 6.22 5.54 1.74
N VAL A 24 4.89 5.41 1.83
CA VAL A 24 3.94 6.24 1.08
C VAL A 24 2.87 6.74 2.04
N ASN A 25 2.55 8.03 1.96
CA ASN A 25 1.45 8.63 2.70
C ASN A 25 0.83 9.73 1.86
N THR A 26 -0.37 9.48 1.35
CA THR A 26 -1.11 10.45 0.53
C THR A 26 -2.32 11.03 1.28
N TYR A 27 -2.45 10.79 2.58
CA TYR A 27 -3.57 11.26 3.36
C TYR A 27 -3.60 12.80 3.43
N ASN A 28 -4.79 13.35 3.21
CA ASN A 28 -5.08 14.76 3.42
C ASN A 28 -6.46 14.89 4.07
N ILE A 29 -6.48 14.94 5.40
CA ILE A 29 -7.72 14.97 6.17
C ILE A 29 -8.50 16.27 6.03
N LEU A 30 -7.89 17.32 5.43
CA LEU A 30 -8.53 18.61 5.23
C LEU A 30 -9.36 18.69 3.93
N ASP A 31 -9.25 17.69 3.08
CA ASP A 31 -9.90 17.70 1.76
C ASP A 31 -10.35 16.28 1.38
N VAL A 32 -11.34 15.78 2.11
CA VAL A 32 -11.84 14.41 1.93
C VAL A 32 -13.05 14.42 1.01
N VAL A 33 -12.96 13.68 -0.08
CA VAL A 33 -14.06 13.46 -1.03
C VAL A 33 -14.40 11.98 -1.05
N CYS A 34 -15.69 11.66 -1.06
CA CYS A 34 -16.16 10.28 -1.16
C CYS A 34 -16.38 9.87 -2.60
N GLY A 35 -16.18 8.58 -2.87
CA GLY A 35 -16.43 8.01 -4.18
C GLY A 35 -15.17 7.65 -4.92
N ASP A 36 -15.31 7.10 -6.11
CA ASP A 36 -14.21 6.54 -6.89
C ASP A 36 -13.08 7.56 -7.12
N PRO A 37 -11.88 7.32 -6.62
CA PRO A 37 -10.75 8.24 -6.80
C PRO A 37 -10.12 8.15 -8.19
N GLY A 38 -10.51 7.18 -9.02
CA GLY A 38 -9.82 6.87 -10.26
C GLY A 38 -8.48 6.19 -9.99
N THR A 39 -7.56 6.32 -10.94
CA THR A 39 -6.22 5.72 -10.83
C THR A 39 -5.41 6.41 -9.74
N THR A 40 -4.86 5.62 -8.81
CA THR A 40 -4.04 6.12 -7.70
C THR A 40 -2.62 5.64 -7.89
N LEU A 41 -1.70 6.55 -8.22
CA LEU A 41 -0.31 6.24 -8.50
C LEU A 41 0.57 6.64 -7.33
N VAL A 42 1.49 5.74 -6.97
CA VAL A 42 2.48 5.98 -5.92
C VAL A 42 3.85 5.51 -6.39
N THR A 43 4.90 6.05 -5.79
CA THR A 43 6.27 5.62 -6.04
C THR A 43 6.82 4.94 -4.80
N ILE A 44 7.34 3.73 -4.96
CA ILE A 44 8.12 3.05 -3.94
C ILE A 44 9.59 3.23 -4.34
N PRO A 45 10.35 4.06 -3.60
CA PRO A 45 11.64 4.55 -4.09
C PRO A 45 12.75 3.52 -4.00
N GLN A 46 12.59 2.50 -3.17
CA GLN A 46 13.58 1.45 -2.96
C GLN A 46 12.88 0.11 -2.79
N ASP A 47 13.59 -0.99 -3.09
CA ASP A 47 13.10 -2.32 -2.80
C ASP A 47 12.67 -2.40 -1.34
N ALA A 48 11.51 -2.98 -1.08
CA ALA A 48 10.95 -2.99 0.25
C ALA A 48 10.13 -4.26 0.51
N TYR A 49 10.12 -4.66 1.78
CA TYR A 49 9.20 -5.67 2.29
C TYR A 49 7.99 -4.96 2.86
N ILE A 50 6.87 -5.05 2.16
CA ILE A 50 5.66 -4.31 2.53
C ILE A 50 4.95 -5.03 3.65
N THR A 51 4.79 -4.35 4.78
CA THR A 51 4.16 -4.92 5.97
C THR A 51 2.71 -4.49 6.15
N GLU A 52 2.34 -3.33 5.61
CA GLU A 52 1.00 -2.79 5.82
C GLU A 52 0.61 -1.87 4.65
N ILE A 53 -0.64 -2.02 4.20
CA ILE A 53 -1.28 -1.06 3.30
C ILE A 53 -2.59 -0.65 3.97
N SER A 54 -2.83 0.65 4.11
CA SER A 54 -4.12 1.11 4.61
C SER A 54 -4.72 2.15 3.67
N THR A 55 -6.03 2.06 3.47
CA THR A 55 -6.81 3.00 2.69
C THR A 55 -7.94 3.55 3.54
N TYR A 56 -8.35 4.79 3.28
CA TYR A 56 -9.37 5.45 4.08
C TYR A 56 -10.73 5.35 3.39
N HIS A 57 -11.72 4.84 4.11
CA HIS A 57 -13.08 4.64 3.61
C HIS A 57 -14.07 5.39 4.50
N TRP A 58 -14.01 6.72 4.47
CA TRP A 58 -14.86 7.58 5.31
C TRP A 58 -16.36 7.33 5.05
N CYS A 59 -16.71 7.05 3.80
CA CYS A 59 -18.09 6.87 3.38
C CYS A 59 -18.55 5.42 3.36
N ASP A 60 -17.77 4.53 3.95
CA ASP A 60 -18.17 3.14 4.16
C ASP A 60 -19.33 3.08 5.14
N LYS A 61 -20.32 2.25 4.82
CA LYS A 61 -21.56 2.11 5.62
C LYS A 61 -21.59 0.77 6.38
N GLY A 62 -20.45 0.35 6.90
CA GLY A 62 -20.34 -0.88 7.68
C GLY A 62 -20.14 -2.14 6.85
N GLN A 63 -19.70 -2.01 5.61
CA GLN A 63 -19.34 -3.14 4.77
C GLN A 63 -18.01 -3.75 5.25
N PRO A 64 -17.82 -5.07 5.07
CA PRO A 64 -16.53 -5.67 5.38
C PRO A 64 -15.45 -5.12 4.46
N ALA A 65 -14.22 -5.06 4.97
CA ALA A 65 -13.09 -4.63 4.18
C ALA A 65 -12.87 -5.58 3.00
N GLY A 66 -12.51 -5.02 1.86
CA GLY A 66 -12.14 -5.78 0.67
C GLY A 66 -10.66 -6.09 0.64
N THR A 67 -10.05 -5.91 -0.53
CA THR A 67 -8.65 -6.23 -0.76
C THR A 67 -7.89 -5.03 -1.29
N HIS A 68 -6.56 -5.07 -1.09
CA HIS A 68 -5.61 -4.17 -1.72
C HIS A 68 -4.70 -4.93 -2.67
N SER A 69 -4.29 -4.28 -3.76
CA SER A 69 -3.27 -4.80 -4.67
C SER A 69 -2.32 -3.68 -5.07
N LEU A 70 -1.11 -4.04 -5.43
CA LEU A 70 -0.11 -3.13 -5.98
C LEU A 70 0.23 -3.61 -7.40
N TYR A 71 -0.09 -2.79 -8.38
CA TYR A 71 0.23 -3.07 -9.77
C TYR A 71 1.47 -2.27 -10.18
N ASN A 72 2.55 -2.95 -10.50
CA ASN A 72 3.77 -2.30 -10.98
C ASN A 72 3.61 -1.91 -12.44
N ILE A 73 3.53 -0.61 -12.71
CA ILE A 73 3.33 -0.10 -14.08
C ILE A 73 4.57 -0.27 -14.96
N ASN A 74 5.74 -0.44 -14.38
CA ASN A 74 6.98 -0.63 -15.14
C ASN A 74 7.13 -2.07 -15.64
N THR A 75 6.67 -3.06 -14.86
CA THR A 75 6.84 -4.49 -15.16
C THR A 75 5.55 -5.18 -15.55
N GLY A 76 4.38 -4.63 -15.20
CA GLY A 76 3.09 -5.28 -15.40
C GLY A 76 2.76 -6.35 -14.37
N VAL A 77 3.55 -6.47 -13.31
CA VAL A 77 3.31 -7.47 -12.25
C VAL A 77 2.36 -6.91 -11.21
N THR A 78 1.38 -7.71 -10.81
CA THR A 78 0.45 -7.40 -9.72
C THR A 78 0.85 -8.17 -8.47
N TYR A 79 0.96 -7.47 -7.35
CA TYR A 79 1.17 -8.05 -6.01
C TYR A 79 -0.15 -7.98 -5.25
N GLY A 80 -0.64 -9.13 -4.80
CA GLY A 80 -1.95 -9.25 -4.17
C GLY A 80 -2.91 -10.10 -5.00
N PRO A 81 -4.22 -10.05 -4.70
CA PRO A 81 -4.86 -9.18 -3.71
C PRO A 81 -4.57 -9.60 -2.27
N PHE A 82 -4.41 -8.61 -1.41
CA PHE A 82 -4.20 -8.80 0.02
C PHE A 82 -5.48 -8.48 0.77
N SER A 83 -5.97 -9.43 1.57
CA SER A 83 -7.23 -9.26 2.31
C SER A 83 -7.09 -8.18 3.38
N GLY A 84 -8.06 -7.28 3.42
CA GLY A 84 -8.11 -6.21 4.40
C GLY A 84 -8.89 -6.56 5.65
N THR A 85 -8.63 -5.80 6.71
CA THR A 85 -9.43 -5.78 7.92
C THR A 85 -9.86 -4.35 8.20
N ILE A 86 -10.96 -4.18 8.96
CA ILE A 86 -11.45 -2.84 9.30
C ILE A 86 -10.82 -2.40 10.61
N ASP A 87 -10.25 -1.19 10.59
CA ASP A 87 -9.81 -0.47 11.77
C ASP A 87 -10.47 0.91 11.72
N PHE A 88 -11.62 1.06 12.40
CA PHE A 88 -12.48 2.22 12.35
C PHE A 88 -12.96 2.46 10.90
N ARG A 89 -12.44 3.47 10.22
CA ARG A 89 -12.75 3.77 8.81
C ARG A 89 -11.58 3.45 7.87
N PHE A 90 -10.55 2.83 8.40
CA PHE A 90 -9.40 2.41 7.62
C PHE A 90 -9.56 0.94 7.25
N TRP A 91 -9.27 0.63 6.02
CA TRP A 91 -9.11 -0.74 5.57
C TRP A 91 -7.63 -1.06 5.55
N VAL A 92 -7.23 -2.04 6.34
CA VAL A 92 -5.82 -2.35 6.56
C VAL A 92 -5.54 -3.76 6.11
N SER A 93 -4.57 -3.92 5.24
CA SER A 93 -4.04 -5.24 4.85
C SER A 93 -2.59 -5.37 5.29
N TYR A 94 -2.15 -6.62 5.46
CA TYR A 94 -0.79 -6.95 5.90
C TYR A 94 -0.15 -7.85 4.85
N PRO A 95 0.39 -7.27 3.77
CA PRO A 95 0.92 -8.05 2.65
C PRO A 95 2.06 -8.98 3.02
N ASN A 96 2.98 -8.51 3.87
CA ASN A 96 4.21 -9.22 4.23
C ASN A 96 4.89 -9.78 2.97
N THR A 97 5.08 -8.92 1.99
CA THR A 97 5.51 -9.27 0.64
C THR A 97 6.59 -8.31 0.18
N TYR A 98 7.66 -8.86 -0.39
CA TYR A 98 8.69 -8.08 -1.06
C TYR A 98 8.14 -7.48 -2.35
N VAL A 99 8.44 -6.19 -2.57
CA VAL A 99 8.21 -5.54 -3.86
C VAL A 99 9.44 -4.74 -4.26
N PRO A 100 9.81 -4.73 -5.54
CA PRO A 100 10.91 -3.90 -6.01
C PRO A 100 10.53 -2.43 -6.06
N ALA A 101 11.52 -1.56 -6.05
CA ALA A 101 11.34 -0.15 -6.32
C ALA A 101 10.61 0.04 -7.65
N GLY A 102 9.78 1.04 -7.75
CA GLY A 102 9.07 1.35 -8.99
C GLY A 102 7.83 2.21 -8.76
N ASN A 103 7.12 2.41 -9.84
CA ASN A 103 5.85 3.12 -9.84
C ASN A 103 4.71 2.10 -9.81
N TYR A 104 3.76 2.33 -8.92
CA TYR A 104 2.67 1.40 -8.67
C TYR A 104 1.34 2.10 -8.76
N GLU A 105 0.35 1.37 -9.26
CA GLU A 105 -1.06 1.71 -9.05
C GLU A 105 -1.54 0.96 -7.82
N VAL A 106 -2.12 1.68 -6.86
CA VAL A 106 -2.78 1.07 -5.71
C VAL A 106 -4.21 0.76 -6.11
N VAL A 107 -4.59 -0.51 -6.00
CA VAL A 107 -5.93 -0.98 -6.36
C VAL A 107 -6.66 -1.39 -5.10
N ASP A 108 -7.73 -0.67 -4.78
CA ASP A 108 -8.65 -1.00 -3.69
C ASP A 108 -9.89 -1.63 -4.30
N SER A 109 -10.32 -2.78 -3.78
CA SER A 109 -11.44 -3.54 -4.37
C SER A 109 -12.79 -2.82 -4.27
N GLU A 110 -12.92 -1.82 -3.39
CA GLU A 110 -14.14 -1.04 -3.20
C GLU A 110 -13.86 0.45 -3.38
N SER A 111 -13.50 0.83 -4.59
CA SER A 111 -13.19 2.22 -4.92
C SER A 111 -14.38 3.16 -4.69
N SER A 112 -15.60 2.65 -4.74
CA SER A 112 -16.81 3.47 -4.53
C SER A 112 -16.89 4.11 -3.14
N THR A 113 -16.25 3.55 -2.14
CA THR A 113 -16.21 4.10 -0.78
C THR A 113 -14.81 4.61 -0.39
N TRP A 114 -13.84 4.50 -1.28
CA TRP A 114 -12.47 4.94 -1.05
C TRP A 114 -12.40 6.46 -1.06
N SER A 115 -12.02 7.04 0.06
CA SER A 115 -11.88 8.49 0.20
C SER A 115 -10.65 8.99 -0.54
N HIS A 116 -10.75 10.18 -1.11
CA HIS A 116 -9.70 10.71 -1.98
C HIS A 116 -9.67 12.23 -1.97
N THR A 117 -8.59 12.77 -2.55
CA THR A 117 -8.52 14.16 -3.04
C THR A 117 -8.50 14.13 -4.57
N ASN A 118 -8.22 15.29 -5.20
CA ASN A 118 -8.03 15.36 -6.66
C ASN A 118 -6.81 14.57 -7.15
N ASN A 119 -5.93 14.13 -6.23
CA ASN A 119 -4.68 13.43 -6.56
C ASN A 119 -4.78 11.91 -6.35
N GLY A 120 -5.98 11.37 -6.18
CA GLY A 120 -6.19 9.93 -6.01
C GLY A 120 -6.58 9.55 -4.59
N GLY A 121 -6.71 8.24 -4.36
CA GLY A 121 -7.15 7.69 -3.08
C GLY A 121 -6.16 7.89 -1.95
N PHE A 122 -6.67 8.00 -0.74
CA PHE A 122 -5.83 8.07 0.44
C PHE A 122 -5.24 6.70 0.75
N VAL A 123 -3.93 6.61 0.74
CA VAL A 123 -3.20 5.38 1.00
C VAL A 123 -1.99 5.65 1.88
N LEU A 124 -1.74 4.73 2.79
CA LEU A 124 -0.52 4.69 3.59
C LEU A 124 0.10 3.31 3.42
N ILE A 125 1.37 3.28 3.05
CA ILE A 125 2.12 2.04 2.89
C ILE A 125 3.29 2.07 3.84
N LYS A 126 3.41 1.01 4.65
CA LYS A 126 4.53 0.79 5.55
C LYS A 126 5.31 -0.43 5.13
N GLY A 127 6.60 -0.40 5.37
CA GLY A 127 7.45 -1.54 5.09
C GLY A 127 8.85 -1.38 5.60
N ILE A 128 9.62 -2.43 5.42
CA ILE A 128 11.04 -2.47 5.75
C ILE A 128 11.81 -2.18 4.46
N VAL A 129 12.52 -1.06 4.45
CA VAL A 129 13.24 -0.60 3.26
C VAL A 129 14.59 -1.30 3.20
N CYS A 130 14.94 -1.77 2.01
CA CYS A 130 16.19 -2.45 1.75
C CYS A 130 17.10 -1.48 0.99
N TYR A 131 18.13 -0.97 1.67
CA TYR A 131 19.09 -0.04 1.09
C TYR A 131 20.24 -0.75 0.36
#